data_c49080af7168c8521da8640ec8f3d668
#
_entry.id   c49080af7168c8521da8640ec8f3d668
#
_cell.length_a   1.000
_cell.length_b   1.000
_cell.length_c   1.000
_cell.angle_alpha   90.00
_cell.angle_beta   90.00
_cell.angle_gamma   90.00
#
_symmetry.space_group_name_H-M   'P 1'
#
loop_
_entity.id
_entity.type
_entity.pdbx_description
1 polymer ?
#
loop_
_entity_poly.entity_id
_entity_poly.type
_entity_poly.pdbx_seq_one_letter_code
_entity_poly.pdbx_strand_id
1 'polypeptide(L)'
;RAGDYRGNLAAAAADDSLASTSATIISTAVFWRSAWKYRTRGYRYCFWDNGTVLANLLATANALGQPARVLAGFIDQDVDLLLGIDSEQEASTSLVPLGVAESSAPAAMQELPAVSSGDLGFSEPIAYPPSDLLHAEAALTSPQDVSGWRIASHLSNTTLADRISSTPLGEAILHRGSTRRFARDPISLEQLSALLAASSADIPADFGAQLTEPYLIVNAVAGLASGAYHYSRSSGELELLQEGELR
;
A
#
# COMPACT_ATOMS: atom_id res chain seq x y z
N ARG A 1 10.48 9.18 -20.50
CA ARG A 1 11.32 8.41 -21.43
C ARG A 1 10.44 7.59 -22.36
N ALA A 2 10.78 7.52 -23.64
CA ALA A 2 10.17 6.58 -24.58
C ALA A 2 11.00 5.28 -24.58
N GLY A 3 10.35 4.12 -24.48
CA GLY A 3 11.03 2.83 -24.47
C GLY A 3 10.30 1.77 -23.66
N ASP A 4 10.78 0.54 -23.74
CA ASP A 4 10.34 -0.58 -22.89
C ASP A 4 11.36 -0.78 -21.76
N TYR A 5 10.95 -0.45 -20.54
CA TYR A 5 11.80 -0.51 -19.34
C TYR A 5 11.40 -1.62 -18.37
N ARG A 6 10.60 -2.60 -18.84
CA ARG A 6 10.19 -3.73 -18.01
C ARG A 6 11.36 -4.52 -17.44
N GLY A 7 12.44 -4.68 -18.23
CA GLY A 7 13.67 -5.33 -17.76
C GLY A 7 14.37 -4.56 -16.64
N ASN A 8 14.38 -3.23 -16.69
CA ASN A 8 14.92 -2.40 -15.62
C ASN A 8 14.10 -2.52 -14.35
N LEU A 9 12.76 -2.51 -14.46
CA LEU A 9 11.87 -2.68 -13.31
C LEU A 9 12.00 -4.09 -12.70
N ALA A 10 12.14 -5.13 -13.54
CA ALA A 10 12.37 -6.49 -13.09
C ALA A 10 13.68 -6.61 -12.29
N ALA A 11 14.75 -5.99 -12.78
CA ALA A 11 16.03 -5.94 -12.08
C ALA A 11 15.95 -5.18 -10.76
N ALA A 12 15.37 -3.97 -10.78
CA ALA A 12 15.22 -3.13 -9.58
C ALA A 12 14.38 -3.82 -8.50
N ALA A 13 13.31 -4.50 -8.89
CA ALA A 13 12.45 -5.22 -7.97
C ALA A 13 12.96 -6.64 -7.63
N ALA A 14 14.08 -7.10 -8.20
CA ALA A 14 14.54 -8.49 -8.10
C ALA A 14 13.39 -9.49 -8.35
N ASP A 15 12.59 -9.24 -9.39
CA ASP A 15 11.37 -9.97 -9.69
C ASP A 15 11.13 -10.06 -11.22
N ASP A 16 11.50 -11.18 -11.79
CA ASP A 16 11.45 -11.44 -13.23
C ASP A 16 10.03 -11.36 -13.81
N SER A 17 8.99 -11.49 -12.99
CA SER A 17 7.62 -11.42 -13.46
C SER A 17 7.23 -10.03 -14.01
N LEU A 18 7.92 -8.96 -13.61
CA LEU A 18 7.70 -7.62 -14.17
C LEU A 18 8.07 -7.57 -15.65
N ALA A 19 9.01 -8.41 -16.10
CA ALA A 19 9.40 -8.50 -17.51
C ALA A 19 8.24 -8.95 -18.43
N SER A 20 7.22 -9.60 -17.87
CA SER A 20 6.05 -10.10 -18.62
C SER A 20 4.76 -9.34 -18.34
N THR A 21 4.81 -8.16 -17.71
CA THR A 21 3.61 -7.35 -17.45
C THR A 21 3.25 -6.45 -18.63
N SER A 22 1.96 -6.15 -18.76
CA SER A 22 1.47 -5.19 -19.77
C SER A 22 1.79 -3.76 -19.39
N ALA A 23 1.73 -3.44 -18.10
CA ALA A 23 2.04 -2.13 -17.53
C ALA A 23 2.51 -2.28 -16.08
N THR A 24 3.23 -1.29 -15.58
CA THR A 24 3.52 -1.15 -14.14
C THR A 24 3.16 0.27 -13.71
N ILE A 25 2.27 0.38 -12.75
CA ILE A 25 1.96 1.67 -12.11
C ILE A 25 2.98 1.87 -11.00
N ILE A 26 3.63 3.03 -11.00
CA ILE A 26 4.58 3.42 -9.96
C ILE A 26 3.96 4.59 -9.20
N SER A 27 3.81 4.44 -7.89
CA SER A 27 3.40 5.53 -7.01
C SER A 27 4.62 6.22 -6.45
N THR A 28 4.60 7.55 -6.43
CA THR A 28 5.64 8.38 -5.83
C THR A 28 5.06 9.25 -4.72
N ALA A 29 5.90 9.73 -3.83
CA ALA A 29 5.52 10.65 -2.77
C ALA A 29 6.48 11.85 -2.70
N VAL A 30 5.91 13.04 -2.60
CA VAL A 30 6.63 14.29 -2.31
C VAL A 30 6.48 14.56 -0.82
N PHE A 31 7.44 14.09 -0.01
CA PHE A 31 7.32 14.04 1.45
C PHE A 31 7.12 15.40 2.11
N TRP A 32 7.83 16.44 1.66
CA TRP A 32 7.72 17.77 2.25
C TRP A 32 6.32 18.39 2.11
N ARG A 33 5.53 17.99 1.10
CA ARG A 33 4.14 18.47 0.90
C ARG A 33 3.20 18.07 2.03
N SER A 34 3.45 16.94 2.68
CA SER A 34 2.73 16.51 3.89
C SER A 34 3.42 17.02 5.15
N ALA A 35 4.75 17.07 5.14
CA ALA A 35 5.56 17.44 6.30
C ALA A 35 5.39 18.92 6.72
N TRP A 36 5.11 19.86 5.82
CA TRP A 36 4.85 21.25 6.19
C TRP A 36 3.73 21.39 7.24
N LYS A 37 2.72 20.52 7.17
CA LYS A 37 1.58 20.51 8.11
C LYS A 37 1.79 19.54 9.27
N TYR A 38 2.29 18.34 8.97
CA TYR A 38 2.34 17.22 9.91
C TYR A 38 3.72 16.95 10.48
N ARG A 39 4.74 17.74 10.10
CA ARG A 39 6.14 17.57 10.50
C ARG A 39 6.64 16.17 10.09
N THR A 40 7.49 15.53 10.88
CA THR A 40 8.00 14.16 10.66
C THR A 40 6.90 13.10 10.48
N ARG A 41 5.71 13.30 11.05
CA ARG A 41 4.57 12.41 10.84
C ARG A 41 4.07 12.42 9.40
N GLY A 42 4.36 13.48 8.64
CA GLY A 42 4.02 13.60 7.22
C GLY A 42 4.58 12.46 6.39
N TYR A 43 5.78 11.96 6.71
CA TYR A 43 6.38 10.80 6.06
C TYR A 43 5.45 9.58 6.11
N ARG A 44 4.97 9.20 7.29
CA ARG A 44 4.03 8.08 7.46
C ARG A 44 2.72 8.29 6.71
N TYR A 45 2.22 9.52 6.64
CA TYR A 45 0.96 9.82 5.97
C TYR A 45 1.02 9.59 4.46
N CYS A 46 2.18 9.81 3.83
CA CYS A 46 2.36 9.49 2.42
C CYS A 46 2.11 8.00 2.12
N PHE A 47 2.59 7.10 2.99
CA PHE A 47 2.33 5.66 2.85
C PHE A 47 0.87 5.28 3.16
N TRP A 48 0.22 5.93 4.12
CA TRP A 48 -1.21 5.70 4.39
C TRP A 48 -2.08 6.16 3.22
N ASP A 49 -1.79 7.32 2.65
CA ASP A 49 -2.49 7.83 1.48
C ASP A 49 -2.25 6.92 0.28
N ASN A 50 -1.00 6.49 0.04
CA ASN A 50 -0.69 5.51 -1.00
C ASN A 50 -1.47 4.20 -0.77
N GLY A 51 -1.57 3.70 0.46
CA GLY A 51 -2.37 2.52 0.79
C GLY A 51 -3.84 2.64 0.38
N THR A 52 -4.44 3.82 0.53
CA THR A 52 -5.82 4.07 0.07
C THR A 52 -5.94 4.10 -1.46
N VAL A 53 -4.94 4.62 -2.16
CA VAL A 53 -4.86 4.56 -3.62
C VAL A 53 -4.71 3.12 -4.09
N LEU A 54 -3.80 2.36 -3.48
CA LEU A 54 -3.56 0.95 -3.80
C LEU A 54 -4.79 0.07 -3.58
N ALA A 55 -5.55 0.31 -2.52
CA ALA A 55 -6.80 -0.42 -2.26
C ALA A 55 -7.81 -0.24 -3.41
N ASN A 56 -8.00 0.99 -3.90
CA ASN A 56 -8.87 1.27 -5.04
C ASN A 56 -8.30 0.67 -6.35
N LEU A 57 -6.98 0.74 -6.53
CA LEU A 57 -6.31 0.19 -7.70
C LEU A 57 -6.50 -1.32 -7.79
N LEU A 58 -6.20 -2.05 -6.70
CA LEU A 58 -6.36 -3.51 -6.65
C LEU A 58 -7.82 -3.93 -6.83
N ALA A 59 -8.76 -3.24 -6.18
CA ALA A 59 -10.18 -3.52 -6.33
C ALA A 59 -10.65 -3.30 -7.78
N THR A 60 -10.17 -2.24 -8.44
CA THR A 60 -10.50 -1.95 -9.84
C THR A 60 -9.87 -2.97 -10.78
N ALA A 61 -8.59 -3.31 -10.58
CA ALA A 61 -7.91 -4.32 -11.38
C ALA A 61 -8.64 -5.67 -11.29
N ASN A 62 -9.01 -6.09 -10.08
CA ASN A 62 -9.78 -7.31 -9.86
C ASN A 62 -11.15 -7.27 -10.57
N ALA A 63 -11.89 -6.16 -10.48
CA ALA A 63 -13.17 -5.98 -11.15
C ALA A 63 -13.07 -6.04 -12.70
N LEU A 64 -11.90 -5.68 -13.23
CA LEU A 64 -11.57 -5.76 -14.66
C LEU A 64 -10.92 -7.10 -15.06
N GLY A 65 -10.80 -8.04 -14.15
CA GLY A 65 -10.15 -9.33 -14.40
C GLY A 65 -8.65 -9.21 -14.70
N GLN A 66 -8.01 -8.12 -14.27
CA GLN A 66 -6.58 -7.90 -14.46
C GLN A 66 -5.78 -8.37 -13.25
N PRO A 67 -4.82 -9.29 -13.40
CA PRO A 67 -3.92 -9.64 -12.33
C PRO A 67 -3.11 -8.40 -11.90
N ALA A 68 -3.06 -8.16 -10.59
CA ALA A 68 -2.35 -7.04 -9.99
C ALA A 68 -1.85 -7.43 -8.59
N ARG A 69 -0.68 -6.91 -8.21
CA ARG A 69 -0.15 -7.05 -6.86
C ARG A 69 0.71 -5.84 -6.50
N VAL A 70 0.90 -5.59 -5.23
CA VAL A 70 1.75 -4.50 -4.75
C VAL A 70 3.16 -5.02 -4.49
N LEU A 71 4.15 -4.30 -4.98
CA LEU A 71 5.55 -4.48 -4.63
C LEU A 71 6.02 -3.25 -3.87
N ALA A 72 6.50 -3.44 -2.66
CA ALA A 72 7.14 -2.41 -1.85
C ALA A 72 8.64 -2.67 -1.65
N GLY A 73 9.13 -3.88 -2.02
CA GLY A 73 10.54 -4.22 -2.04
C GLY A 73 11.14 -4.01 -3.44
N PHE A 74 11.93 -2.95 -3.60
CA PHE A 74 12.68 -2.65 -4.84
C PHE A 74 13.88 -1.77 -4.49
N ILE A 75 14.85 -1.68 -5.38
CA ILE A 75 16.00 -0.77 -5.25
C ILE A 75 15.49 0.64 -5.55
N ASP A 76 15.36 1.47 -4.51
CA ASP A 76 14.73 2.79 -4.59
C ASP A 76 15.41 3.67 -5.64
N GLN A 77 16.73 3.78 -5.58
CA GLN A 77 17.50 4.62 -6.51
C GLN A 77 17.32 4.22 -7.98
N ASP A 78 17.21 2.92 -8.28
CA ASP A 78 17.07 2.45 -9.67
C ASP A 78 15.70 2.83 -10.24
N VAL A 79 14.64 2.76 -9.43
CA VAL A 79 13.28 3.16 -9.84
C VAL A 79 13.20 4.67 -9.97
N ASP A 80 13.73 5.43 -9.03
CA ASP A 80 13.74 6.90 -9.06
C ASP A 80 14.53 7.41 -10.26
N LEU A 81 15.71 6.82 -10.54
CA LEU A 81 16.49 7.11 -11.72
C LEU A 81 15.74 6.80 -13.02
N LEU A 82 15.01 5.68 -13.05
CA LEU A 82 14.17 5.30 -14.19
C LEU A 82 13.08 6.35 -14.44
N LEU A 83 12.47 6.88 -13.42
CA LEU A 83 11.47 7.95 -13.51
C LEU A 83 12.11 9.32 -13.83
N GLY A 84 13.39 9.52 -13.51
CA GLY A 84 14.08 10.80 -13.63
C GLY A 84 13.68 11.79 -12.54
N ILE A 85 13.36 11.28 -11.35
CA ILE A 85 13.02 12.10 -10.18
C ILE A 85 14.23 12.24 -9.26
N ASP A 86 14.22 13.30 -8.48
CA ASP A 86 15.23 13.59 -7.46
C ASP A 86 14.75 13.01 -6.13
N SER A 87 15.39 11.95 -5.67
CA SER A 87 15.00 11.21 -4.46
C SER A 87 15.03 12.05 -3.18
N GLU A 88 15.71 13.21 -3.17
CA GLU A 88 15.66 14.15 -2.04
C GLU A 88 14.32 14.92 -1.98
N GLN A 89 13.61 15.02 -3.09
CA GLN A 89 12.36 15.78 -3.20
C GLN A 89 11.13 14.88 -3.36
N GLU A 90 11.27 13.84 -4.17
CA GLU A 90 10.21 12.89 -4.52
C GLU A 90 10.82 11.49 -4.63
N ALA A 91 10.17 10.49 -4.07
CA ALA A 91 10.64 9.12 -4.15
C ALA A 91 9.52 8.12 -4.43
N SER A 92 9.89 7.01 -5.05
CA SER A 92 8.98 5.90 -5.33
C SER A 92 8.54 5.21 -4.04
N THR A 93 7.27 4.84 -3.95
CA THR A 93 6.68 4.22 -2.75
C THR A 93 6.11 2.84 -2.99
N SER A 94 5.73 2.53 -4.21
CA SER A 94 5.22 1.21 -4.59
C SER A 94 5.21 1.01 -6.10
N LEU A 95 5.32 -0.25 -6.52
CA LEU A 95 5.11 -0.70 -7.90
C LEU A 95 3.89 -1.61 -7.94
N VAL A 96 3.04 -1.46 -8.96
CA VAL A 96 1.91 -2.37 -9.20
C VAL A 96 1.97 -2.88 -10.64
N PRO A 97 2.54 -4.06 -10.87
CA PRO A 97 2.48 -4.73 -12.15
C PRO A 97 1.03 -5.12 -12.49
N LEU A 98 0.63 -4.89 -13.74
CA LEU A 98 -0.72 -5.12 -14.25
C LEU A 98 -0.70 -5.95 -15.53
N GLY A 99 -1.61 -6.89 -15.60
CA GLY A 99 -1.86 -7.69 -16.80
C GLY A 99 -0.66 -8.54 -17.23
N VAL A 100 -0.75 -9.11 -18.43
CA VAL A 100 0.30 -9.94 -19.05
C VAL A 100 0.61 -9.42 -20.44
N ALA A 101 1.88 -9.16 -20.72
CA ALA A 101 2.32 -8.71 -22.03
C ALA A 101 2.49 -9.89 -22.99
N GLU A 102 2.20 -9.67 -24.25
CA GLU A 102 2.41 -10.67 -25.32
C GLU A 102 3.88 -10.81 -25.74
N SER A 103 4.69 -9.77 -25.49
CA SER A 103 6.09 -9.71 -25.91
C SER A 103 7.05 -9.85 -24.72
N SER A 104 8.20 -10.47 -24.97
CA SER A 104 9.31 -10.50 -24.02
C SER A 104 9.86 -9.09 -23.77
N ALA A 105 10.24 -8.81 -22.53
CA ALA A 105 10.93 -7.56 -22.21
C ALA A 105 12.35 -7.56 -22.76
N PRO A 106 12.89 -6.38 -23.12
CA PRO A 106 14.32 -6.25 -23.35
C PRO A 106 15.10 -6.44 -22.04
N ALA A 107 16.38 -6.75 -22.15
CA ALA A 107 17.27 -6.75 -20.99
C ALA A 107 17.32 -5.36 -20.35
N ALA A 108 17.61 -5.32 -19.04
CA ALA A 108 17.80 -4.06 -18.34
C ALA A 108 18.93 -3.24 -19.00
N MET A 109 18.65 -1.96 -19.22
CA MET A 109 19.64 -1.02 -19.78
C MET A 109 20.57 -0.57 -18.66
N GLN A 110 21.88 -0.60 -18.90
CA GLN A 110 22.89 -0.11 -17.95
C GLN A 110 22.91 1.44 -17.88
N GLU A 111 22.71 2.09 -19.04
CA GLU A 111 22.64 3.52 -19.13
C GLU A 111 21.24 3.94 -19.59
N LEU A 112 20.57 4.72 -18.78
CA LEU A 112 19.24 5.27 -19.10
C LEU A 112 19.40 6.61 -19.82
N PRO A 113 18.60 6.87 -20.88
CA PRO A 113 18.58 8.18 -21.53
C PRO A 113 18.26 9.28 -20.51
N ALA A 114 18.89 10.43 -20.61
CA ALA A 114 18.60 11.57 -19.75
C ALA A 114 17.11 11.97 -19.81
N VAL A 115 16.53 12.27 -18.64
CA VAL A 115 15.21 12.88 -18.53
C VAL A 115 15.41 14.26 -17.93
N SER A 116 14.82 15.29 -18.51
CA SER A 116 14.68 16.54 -17.78
C SER A 116 13.62 16.32 -16.72
N SER A 117 13.98 16.45 -15.45
CA SER A 117 13.01 16.54 -14.36
C SER A 117 12.06 17.70 -14.69
N GLY A 118 10.77 17.39 -14.78
CA GLY A 118 9.75 18.43 -14.95
C GLY A 118 9.76 19.33 -13.71
N ASP A 119 9.55 20.62 -13.91
CA ASP A 119 9.25 21.51 -12.79
C ASP A 119 7.94 21.00 -12.15
N LEU A 120 8.01 20.55 -10.91
CA LEU A 120 6.84 20.11 -10.15
C LEU A 120 5.86 21.28 -9.86
N GLY A 121 6.20 22.50 -10.29
CA GLY A 121 5.35 23.69 -10.16
C GLY A 121 5.11 24.13 -8.71
N PHE A 122 6.01 23.76 -7.80
CA PHE A 122 5.91 24.09 -6.39
C PHE A 122 6.98 25.13 -5.99
N SER A 123 6.63 25.93 -4.99
CA SER A 123 7.59 26.75 -4.24
C SER A 123 8.70 25.87 -3.65
N GLU A 124 9.84 26.47 -3.34
CA GLU A 124 11.03 25.80 -2.81
C GLU A 124 10.69 24.74 -1.76
N PRO A 125 11.26 23.52 -1.86
CA PRO A 125 11.05 22.46 -0.91
C PRO A 125 11.48 22.89 0.50
N ILE A 126 10.67 22.54 1.50
CA ILE A 126 11.04 22.75 2.91
C ILE A 126 11.65 21.47 3.42
N ALA A 127 12.90 21.51 3.80
CA ALA A 127 13.60 20.35 4.35
C ALA A 127 13.01 19.93 5.71
N TYR A 128 12.83 18.62 5.88
CA TYR A 128 12.44 17.97 7.14
C TYR A 128 13.43 16.83 7.42
N PRO A 129 14.66 17.16 7.92
CA PRO A 129 15.75 16.23 8.01
C PRO A 129 15.43 14.87 8.66
N PRO A 130 14.57 14.78 9.71
CA PRO A 130 14.21 13.46 10.25
C PRO A 130 13.40 12.58 9.30
N SER A 131 12.60 13.18 8.38
CA SER A 131 11.86 12.42 7.35
C SER A 131 12.81 11.96 6.25
N ASP A 132 13.71 12.84 5.85
CA ASP A 132 14.69 12.59 4.80
C ASP A 132 15.67 11.48 5.26
N LEU A 133 16.14 11.56 6.50
CA LEU A 133 16.97 10.50 7.11
C LEU A 133 16.23 9.17 7.19
N LEU A 134 14.97 9.17 7.65
CA LEU A 134 14.18 7.95 7.75
C LEU A 134 13.99 7.28 6.39
N HIS A 135 13.76 8.08 5.34
CA HIS A 135 13.63 7.56 3.98
C HIS A 135 14.95 6.96 3.49
N ALA A 136 16.06 7.66 3.67
CA ALA A 136 17.39 7.18 3.27
C ALA A 136 17.77 5.87 3.97
N GLU A 137 17.48 5.74 5.26
CA GLU A 137 17.76 4.53 6.05
C GLU A 137 16.81 3.36 5.72
N ALA A 138 15.63 3.65 5.18
CA ALA A 138 14.66 2.63 4.77
C ALA A 138 14.87 2.14 3.32
N ALA A 139 15.67 2.84 2.52
CA ALA A 139 15.90 2.51 1.12
C ALA A 139 16.66 1.18 0.95
N LEU A 140 16.19 0.36 0.03
CA LEU A 140 16.89 -0.86 -0.39
C LEU A 140 17.88 -0.51 -1.51
N THR A 141 19.11 -1.03 -1.39
CA THR A 141 20.22 -0.61 -2.26
C THR A 141 20.74 -1.71 -3.17
N SER A 142 20.30 -2.95 -2.96
CA SER A 142 20.76 -4.11 -3.74
C SER A 142 19.66 -5.17 -3.90
N PRO A 143 19.76 -6.05 -4.92
CA PRO A 143 18.85 -7.18 -5.06
C PRO A 143 18.87 -8.12 -3.84
N GLN A 144 19.97 -8.19 -3.12
CA GLN A 144 20.11 -8.96 -1.88
C GLN A 144 19.28 -8.35 -0.77
N ASP A 145 19.27 -7.01 -0.63
CA ASP A 145 18.44 -6.30 0.34
C ASP A 145 16.95 -6.52 0.05
N VAL A 146 16.55 -6.41 -1.22
CA VAL A 146 15.17 -6.69 -1.66
C VAL A 146 14.76 -8.13 -1.33
N SER A 147 15.61 -9.09 -1.62
CA SER A 147 15.34 -10.50 -1.32
C SER A 147 15.28 -10.77 0.18
N GLY A 148 16.20 -10.19 0.97
CA GLY A 148 16.23 -10.29 2.43
C GLY A 148 15.00 -9.66 3.08
N TRP A 149 14.56 -8.51 2.58
CA TRP A 149 13.35 -7.82 3.03
C TRP A 149 12.08 -8.68 2.80
N ARG A 150 11.97 -9.34 1.64
CA ARG A 150 10.84 -10.24 1.32
C ARG A 150 10.79 -11.49 2.17
N ILE A 151 11.93 -12.07 2.52
CA ILE A 151 12.00 -13.25 3.41
C ILE A 151 11.47 -12.90 4.80
N ALA A 152 11.77 -11.70 5.30
CA ALA A 152 11.28 -11.22 6.59
C ALA A 152 9.77 -10.93 6.58
N SER A 153 9.20 -10.62 5.42
CA SER A 153 7.76 -10.43 5.23
C SER A 153 7.12 -11.75 4.80
N HIS A 154 6.59 -12.52 5.72
CA HIS A 154 5.90 -13.77 5.38
C HIS A 154 4.76 -13.52 4.39
N LEU A 155 4.92 -14.06 3.17
CA LEU A 155 3.87 -14.03 2.16
C LEU A 155 2.74 -14.97 2.59
N SER A 156 1.58 -14.42 2.88
CA SER A 156 0.37 -15.21 3.09
C SER A 156 -0.38 -15.33 1.76
N ASN A 157 -0.58 -16.55 1.29
CA ASN A 157 -1.36 -16.86 0.08
C ASN A 157 -2.85 -17.03 0.41
N THR A 158 -3.42 -16.17 1.21
CA THR A 158 -4.82 -16.28 1.59
C THR A 158 -5.71 -15.73 0.48
N THR A 159 -6.56 -16.58 -0.06
CA THR A 159 -7.64 -16.18 -0.97
C THR A 159 -8.64 -15.32 -0.20
N LEU A 160 -8.99 -14.15 -0.70
CA LEU A 160 -10.08 -13.33 -0.18
C LEU A 160 -11.32 -14.22 -0.04
N ALA A 161 -11.84 -14.35 1.18
CA ALA A 161 -13.05 -15.12 1.43
C ALA A 161 -14.20 -14.57 0.58
N ASP A 162 -15.03 -15.47 0.03
CA ASP A 162 -16.16 -15.24 -0.90
C ASP A 162 -17.30 -14.36 -0.35
N ARG A 163 -17.02 -13.33 0.42
CA ARG A 163 -18.03 -12.35 0.85
C ARG A 163 -18.16 -11.26 -0.19
N ILE A 164 -18.87 -11.57 -1.25
CA ILE A 164 -19.18 -10.64 -2.32
C ILE A 164 -20.29 -9.69 -1.84
N SER A 165 -19.97 -8.42 -1.73
CA SER A 165 -20.99 -7.37 -1.61
C SER A 165 -21.82 -7.33 -2.89
N SER A 166 -23.14 -7.19 -2.78
CA SER A 166 -24.02 -6.99 -3.93
C SER A 166 -23.92 -5.56 -4.52
N THR A 167 -23.27 -4.65 -3.83
CA THR A 167 -23.09 -3.27 -4.28
C THR A 167 -21.99 -3.20 -5.33
N PRO A 168 -22.24 -2.66 -6.53
CA PRO A 168 -21.21 -2.45 -7.53
C PRO A 168 -20.07 -1.58 -7.01
N LEU A 169 -18.82 -1.94 -7.33
CA LEU A 169 -17.62 -1.23 -6.84
C LEU A 169 -17.68 0.28 -7.14
N GLY A 170 -18.10 0.67 -8.35
CA GLY A 170 -18.22 2.08 -8.73
C GLY A 170 -19.20 2.85 -7.85
N GLU A 171 -20.32 2.26 -7.48
CA GLU A 171 -21.29 2.85 -6.57
C GLU A 171 -20.70 2.99 -5.15
N ALA A 172 -20.03 1.95 -4.66
CA ALA A 172 -19.39 1.99 -3.35
C ALA A 172 -18.32 3.11 -3.27
N ILE A 173 -17.49 3.28 -4.30
CA ILE A 173 -16.51 4.36 -4.40
C ILE A 173 -17.17 5.74 -4.40
N LEU A 174 -18.23 5.93 -5.19
CA LEU A 174 -18.91 7.21 -5.30
C LEU A 174 -19.70 7.59 -4.03
N HIS A 175 -20.28 6.62 -3.34
CA HIS A 175 -21.04 6.85 -2.12
C HIS A 175 -20.17 6.94 -0.85
N ARG A 176 -18.94 6.44 -0.91
CA ARG A 176 -18.03 6.48 0.24
C ARG A 176 -17.69 7.92 0.61
N GLY A 177 -17.88 8.28 1.86
CA GLY A 177 -17.54 9.58 2.39
C GLY A 177 -17.02 9.49 3.83
N SER A 178 -16.41 10.57 4.31
CA SER A 178 -15.99 10.66 5.72
C SER A 178 -17.21 10.96 6.60
N THR A 179 -17.57 10.01 7.47
CA THR A 179 -18.66 10.17 8.43
C THR A 179 -18.18 11.01 9.63
N ARG A 180 -18.84 12.13 9.86
CA ARG A 180 -18.53 13.07 10.97
C ARG A 180 -19.42 12.87 12.19
N ARG A 181 -20.58 12.25 12.00
CA ARG A 181 -21.55 11.97 13.06
C ARG A 181 -22.02 10.54 12.92
N PHE A 182 -21.93 9.81 14.00
CA PHE A 182 -22.36 8.41 14.07
C PHE A 182 -23.69 8.35 14.81
N ALA A 183 -24.59 7.45 14.39
CA ALA A 183 -25.77 7.09 15.14
C ALA A 183 -25.35 6.40 16.47
N ARG A 184 -26.28 6.36 17.43
CA ARG A 184 -26.05 5.65 18.68
C ARG A 184 -26.60 4.23 18.67
N ASP A 185 -27.14 3.81 17.53
CA ASP A 185 -27.69 2.49 17.35
C ASP A 185 -26.57 1.44 17.34
N PRO A 186 -26.75 0.31 17.99
CA PRO A 186 -25.76 -0.76 17.96
C PRO A 186 -25.65 -1.38 16.56
N ILE A 187 -24.44 -1.77 16.19
CA ILE A 187 -24.24 -2.67 15.05
C ILE A 187 -24.36 -4.13 15.51
N SER A 188 -24.67 -5.06 14.60
CA SER A 188 -24.69 -6.48 14.93
C SER A 188 -23.26 -7.05 15.02
N LEU A 189 -23.10 -8.14 15.76
CA LEU A 189 -21.85 -8.89 15.82
C LEU A 189 -21.44 -9.40 14.43
N GLU A 190 -22.41 -9.75 13.58
CA GLU A 190 -22.16 -10.17 12.21
C GLU A 190 -21.55 -9.02 11.36
N GLN A 191 -22.10 -7.82 11.49
CA GLN A 191 -21.54 -6.63 10.82
C GLN A 191 -20.11 -6.35 11.28
N LEU A 192 -19.86 -6.39 12.59
CA LEU A 192 -18.51 -6.22 13.14
C LEU A 192 -17.55 -7.28 12.61
N SER A 193 -17.96 -8.56 12.65
CA SER A 193 -17.13 -9.67 12.15
C SER A 193 -16.80 -9.53 10.66
N ALA A 194 -17.79 -9.10 9.85
CA ALA A 194 -17.57 -8.85 8.43
C ALA A 194 -16.56 -7.72 8.18
N LEU A 195 -16.65 -6.62 8.96
CA LEU A 195 -15.69 -5.52 8.88
C LEU A 195 -14.27 -5.95 9.27
N LEU A 196 -14.15 -6.71 10.36
CA LEU A 196 -12.86 -7.21 10.83
C LEU A 196 -12.22 -8.16 9.82
N ALA A 197 -12.99 -9.12 9.32
CA ALA A 197 -12.51 -10.06 8.31
C ALA A 197 -12.06 -9.35 7.04
N ALA A 198 -12.83 -8.35 6.55
CA ALA A 198 -12.48 -7.60 5.35
C ALA A 198 -11.25 -6.70 5.55
N SER A 199 -11.12 -6.05 6.72
CA SER A 199 -9.99 -5.16 7.02
C SER A 199 -8.69 -5.90 7.34
N SER A 200 -8.79 -7.19 7.68
CA SER A 200 -7.67 -8.04 8.05
C SER A 200 -7.29 -9.06 6.98
N ALA A 201 -8.01 -9.06 5.86
CA ALA A 201 -7.70 -9.95 4.74
C ALA A 201 -6.32 -9.62 4.15
N ASP A 202 -5.62 -10.66 3.73
CA ASP A 202 -4.36 -10.48 3.00
C ASP A 202 -4.62 -9.82 1.65
N ILE A 203 -3.69 -8.98 1.24
CA ILE A 203 -3.68 -8.36 -0.09
C ILE A 203 -2.59 -9.00 -0.94
N PRO A 204 -2.72 -9.03 -2.27
CA PRO A 204 -1.65 -9.50 -3.14
C PRO A 204 -0.49 -8.51 -3.12
N ALA A 205 0.49 -8.77 -2.26
CA ALA A 205 1.66 -7.91 -2.05
C ALA A 205 2.92 -8.76 -1.78
N ASP A 206 4.08 -8.16 -1.93
CA ASP A 206 5.36 -8.78 -1.58
C ASP A 206 5.75 -8.59 -0.09
N PHE A 207 4.80 -8.12 0.73
CA PHE A 207 4.89 -8.04 2.18
C PHE A 207 3.63 -8.64 2.83
N GLY A 208 3.76 -9.15 4.05
CA GLY A 208 2.65 -9.72 4.79
C GLY A 208 1.72 -8.66 5.38
N ALA A 209 0.41 -8.94 5.43
CA ALA A 209 -0.58 -8.10 6.11
C ALA A 209 -0.43 -8.09 7.64
N GLN A 210 0.43 -8.96 8.19
CA GLN A 210 0.60 -9.18 9.63
C GLN A 210 1.48 -8.15 10.33
N LEU A 211 1.75 -7.00 9.72
CA LEU A 211 2.55 -5.92 10.32
C LEU A 211 1.79 -5.10 11.37
N THR A 212 0.46 -5.30 11.49
CA THR A 212 -0.40 -4.57 12.42
C THR A 212 -1.38 -5.50 13.10
N GLU A 213 -1.68 -5.25 14.38
CA GLU A 213 -2.67 -6.00 15.14
C GLU A 213 -3.91 -5.15 15.38
N PRO A 214 -5.13 -5.65 15.10
CA PRO A 214 -6.36 -4.91 15.35
C PRO A 214 -6.78 -4.97 16.81
N TYR A 215 -6.93 -3.80 17.42
CA TYR A 215 -7.56 -3.63 18.74
C TYR A 215 -8.84 -2.81 18.59
N LEU A 216 -9.83 -3.14 19.38
CA LEU A 216 -11.15 -2.53 19.32
C LEU A 216 -11.54 -1.93 20.67
N ILE A 217 -12.21 -0.79 20.63
CA ILE A 217 -13.03 -0.30 21.74
C ILE A 217 -14.50 -0.51 21.35
N VAL A 218 -15.13 -1.48 21.98
CA VAL A 218 -16.52 -1.83 21.73
C VAL A 218 -17.41 -1.04 22.69
N ASN A 219 -18.32 -0.22 22.12
CA ASN A 219 -19.25 0.60 22.88
C ASN A 219 -20.71 0.14 22.70
N ALA A 220 -21.08 -0.28 21.47
CA ALA A 220 -22.44 -0.67 21.13
C ALA A 220 -22.42 -1.69 19.99
N VAL A 221 -22.25 -2.97 20.35
CA VAL A 221 -22.38 -4.11 19.45
C VAL A 221 -23.36 -5.10 20.08
N ALA A 222 -24.41 -5.45 19.35
CA ALA A 222 -25.43 -6.38 19.85
C ALA A 222 -24.80 -7.76 20.12
N GLY A 223 -24.98 -8.25 21.34
CA GLY A 223 -24.45 -9.55 21.76
C GLY A 223 -22.97 -9.57 22.19
N LEU A 224 -22.32 -8.38 22.29
CA LEU A 224 -20.94 -8.25 22.75
C LEU A 224 -20.88 -7.24 23.91
N ALA A 225 -20.19 -7.59 25.00
CA ALA A 225 -20.00 -6.67 26.13
C ALA A 225 -19.19 -5.45 25.72
N SER A 226 -19.46 -4.29 26.33
CA SER A 226 -18.62 -3.10 26.12
C SER A 226 -17.25 -3.30 26.73
N GLY A 227 -16.18 -2.89 26.02
CA GLY A 227 -14.83 -3.10 26.49
C GLY A 227 -13.76 -2.93 25.42
N ALA A 228 -12.51 -3.24 25.79
CA ALA A 228 -11.38 -3.34 24.89
C ALA A 228 -11.17 -4.80 24.47
N TYR A 229 -10.96 -5.00 23.18
CA TYR A 229 -10.75 -6.33 22.59
C TYR A 229 -9.51 -6.35 21.70
N HIS A 230 -8.86 -7.48 21.63
CA HIS A 230 -7.92 -7.84 20.60
C HIS A 230 -8.61 -8.77 19.57
N TYR A 231 -8.38 -8.55 18.30
CA TYR A 231 -8.88 -9.40 17.23
C TYR A 231 -7.74 -10.26 16.69
N SER A 232 -7.85 -11.57 16.87
CA SER A 232 -6.92 -12.52 16.28
C SER A 232 -7.23 -12.74 14.80
N ARG A 233 -6.35 -12.31 13.91
CA ARG A 233 -6.51 -12.54 12.46
C ARG A 233 -6.48 -14.01 12.09
N SER A 234 -5.70 -14.82 12.80
CA SER A 234 -5.51 -16.24 12.51
C SER A 234 -6.71 -17.10 12.87
N SER A 235 -7.39 -16.77 13.98
CA SER A 235 -8.59 -17.50 14.43
C SER A 235 -9.90 -16.81 14.09
N GLY A 236 -9.88 -15.51 13.81
CA GLY A 236 -11.08 -14.69 13.62
C GLY A 236 -11.81 -14.39 14.93
N GLU A 237 -11.18 -14.62 16.08
CA GLU A 237 -11.78 -14.49 17.41
C GLU A 237 -11.49 -13.12 18.04
N LEU A 238 -12.41 -12.69 18.90
CA LEU A 238 -12.29 -11.52 19.75
C LEU A 238 -11.93 -11.93 21.16
N GLU A 239 -10.77 -11.52 21.64
CA GLU A 239 -10.33 -11.68 23.03
C GLU A 239 -10.68 -10.43 23.82
N LEU A 240 -11.49 -10.57 24.88
CA LEU A 240 -11.78 -9.47 25.80
C LEU A 240 -10.55 -9.18 26.68
N LEU A 241 -9.99 -7.99 26.54
CA LEU A 241 -8.85 -7.53 27.35
C LEU A 241 -9.31 -6.81 28.61
N GLN A 242 -10.35 -5.98 28.48
CA GLN A 242 -10.89 -5.21 29.59
C GLN A 242 -12.38 -4.95 29.36
N GLU A 243 -13.23 -5.31 30.31
CA GLU A 243 -14.66 -4.99 30.29
C GLU A 243 -14.90 -3.58 30.86
N GLY A 244 -15.86 -2.86 30.29
CA GLY A 244 -16.32 -1.58 30.78
C GLY A 244 -16.56 -0.54 29.68
N GLU A 245 -17.13 0.61 30.08
CA GLU A 245 -17.27 1.77 29.20
C GLU A 245 -15.93 2.52 29.11
N LEU A 246 -15.33 2.51 27.94
CA LEU A 246 -14.01 3.11 27.66
C LEU A 246 -14.13 4.34 26.74
N ARG A 247 -15.21 5.13 26.89
CA ARG A 247 -15.47 6.34 26.11
C ARG A 247 -14.66 7.53 26.60
#